data_9105416b49082c5a7284ecdf989c6c4c
#
_entry.id   9105416b49082c5a7284ecdf989c6c4c
#
_cell.length_a   1.000
_cell.length_b   1.000
_cell.length_c   1.000
_cell.angle_alpha   90.00
_cell.angle_beta   90.00
_cell.angle_gamma   90.00
#
_symmetry.space_group_name_H-M   'P 1'
#
loop_
_entity.id
_entity.type
_entity.pdbx_description
1 polymer ?
#
loop_
_entity_poly.entity_id
_entity_poly.type
_entity_poly.pdbx_seq_one_letter_code
_entity_poly.pdbx_strand_id
1 'polypeptide(L)'
;MRFLLLIGIFIAVAASPSEGYRRCPRFWVPYRLSCYRVFSYLKTWQEAESFCSSSRSSGSRGHLVSIGSGAENRFVVTLWRTSHGVLAWRNTYWIGLKRSGHSWRWSDGSTRYRYTNWGTGEPNNHRRREDCANQFNEHDNYHKWNDNSCSTRLSFVCET
;
A
#
# COMPACT_ATOMS: atom_id res chain seq x y z
N MET A 1 34.93 10.62 -63.18
CA MET A 1 33.68 10.28 -62.47
C MET A 1 34.03 9.59 -61.14
N ARG A 2 33.89 10.26 -60.04
CA ARG A 2 34.12 9.70 -58.68
C ARG A 2 32.79 9.36 -58.06
N PHE A 3 32.51 8.09 -57.84
CA PHE A 3 31.33 7.62 -57.12
C PHE A 3 31.61 7.76 -55.59
N LEU A 4 30.86 8.64 -54.95
CA LEU A 4 30.81 8.73 -53.50
C LEU A 4 29.81 7.66 -52.98
N LEU A 5 30.34 6.64 -52.32
CA LEU A 5 29.57 5.66 -51.57
C LEU A 5 29.15 6.30 -50.24
N LEU A 6 27.87 6.65 -50.11
CA LEU A 6 27.29 7.03 -48.82
C LEU A 6 27.01 5.77 -47.99
N ILE A 7 27.85 5.51 -46.99
CA ILE A 7 27.61 4.47 -46.00
C ILE A 7 26.59 5.03 -44.98
N GLY A 8 25.35 4.56 -45.13
CA GLY A 8 24.31 4.84 -44.14
C GLY A 8 24.59 4.06 -42.85
N ILE A 9 24.90 4.76 -41.76
CA ILE A 9 25.01 4.18 -40.42
C ILE A 9 23.59 4.00 -39.91
N PHE A 10 23.08 2.77 -39.90
CA PHE A 10 21.86 2.43 -39.18
C PHE A 10 22.19 2.30 -37.69
N ILE A 11 21.85 3.33 -36.90
CA ILE A 11 21.86 3.24 -35.44
C ILE A 11 20.64 2.41 -35.03
N ALA A 12 20.88 1.13 -34.72
CA ALA A 12 19.89 0.29 -34.06
C ALA A 12 19.64 0.85 -32.66
N VAL A 13 18.54 1.55 -32.46
CA VAL A 13 18.05 1.89 -31.13
C VAL A 13 17.64 0.59 -30.49
N ALA A 14 18.49 0.04 -29.61
CA ALA A 14 18.14 -1.09 -28.77
C ALA A 14 16.96 -0.63 -27.90
N ALA A 15 15.78 -1.18 -28.15
CA ALA A 15 14.64 -1.02 -27.26
C ALA A 15 15.06 -1.61 -25.90
N SER A 16 15.18 -0.76 -24.90
CA SER A 16 15.38 -1.20 -23.52
C SER A 16 14.30 -2.21 -23.19
N PRO A 17 14.63 -3.36 -22.55
CA PRO A 17 13.60 -4.29 -22.09
C PRO A 17 12.64 -3.48 -21.23
N SER A 18 11.39 -3.40 -21.64
CA SER A 18 10.32 -2.84 -20.83
C SER A 18 10.30 -3.68 -19.56
N GLU A 19 10.79 -3.09 -18.43
CA GLU A 19 10.56 -3.69 -17.11
C GLU A 19 9.10 -4.10 -17.08
N GLY A 20 8.83 -5.39 -16.78
CA GLY A 20 7.51 -5.99 -16.89
C GLY A 20 6.50 -5.24 -16.04
N TYR A 21 5.92 -4.22 -16.61
CA TYR A 21 4.93 -3.37 -15.95
C TYR A 21 3.70 -4.24 -15.69
N ARG A 22 3.48 -4.60 -14.44
CA ARG A 22 2.31 -5.37 -14.05
C ARG A 22 1.06 -4.55 -14.41
N ARG A 23 0.21 -5.08 -15.29
CA ARG A 23 -1.05 -4.43 -15.62
C ARG A 23 -2.00 -4.57 -14.43
N CYS A 24 -2.25 -3.46 -13.77
CA CYS A 24 -3.22 -3.41 -12.69
C CYS A 24 -4.65 -3.40 -13.24
N PRO A 25 -5.62 -3.94 -12.50
CA PRO A 25 -7.04 -3.80 -12.82
C PRO A 25 -7.42 -2.30 -12.91
N ARG A 26 -8.54 -2.03 -13.60
CA ARG A 26 -9.05 -0.66 -13.72
C ARG A 26 -9.21 -0.01 -12.34
N PHE A 27 -8.77 1.26 -12.22
CA PHE A 27 -8.76 2.05 -10.97
C PHE A 27 -7.77 1.62 -9.90
N TRP A 28 -6.89 0.66 -10.17
CA TRP A 28 -5.78 0.31 -9.31
C TRP A 28 -4.50 1.00 -9.78
N VAL A 29 -3.71 1.47 -8.84
CA VAL A 29 -2.46 2.19 -9.11
C VAL A 29 -1.28 1.24 -8.97
N PRO A 30 -0.45 1.07 -10.01
CA PRO A 30 0.73 0.22 -9.93
C PRO A 30 1.83 0.87 -9.10
N TYR A 31 2.48 0.08 -8.26
CA TYR A 31 3.72 0.44 -7.61
C TYR A 31 4.57 -0.81 -7.44
N ARG A 32 5.78 -0.83 -8.03
CA ARG A 32 6.65 -2.01 -8.10
C ARG A 32 5.88 -3.19 -8.74
N LEU A 33 5.77 -4.30 -8.00
CA LEU A 33 5.13 -5.54 -8.46
C LEU A 33 3.69 -5.70 -7.95
N SER A 34 3.12 -4.68 -7.32
CA SER A 34 1.79 -4.71 -6.72
C SER A 34 0.89 -3.61 -7.27
N CYS A 35 -0.39 -3.81 -7.08
CA CYS A 35 -1.44 -2.85 -7.45
C CYS A 35 -2.17 -2.42 -6.17
N TYR A 36 -2.42 -1.12 -6.04
CA TYR A 36 -3.00 -0.52 -4.84
C TYR A 36 -4.27 0.25 -5.16
N ARG A 37 -5.24 0.20 -4.27
CA ARG A 37 -6.46 0.99 -4.38
C ARG A 37 -6.97 1.44 -3.02
N VAL A 38 -7.38 2.72 -2.95
CA VAL A 38 -8.02 3.33 -1.79
C VAL A 38 -9.53 3.16 -1.87
N PHE A 39 -10.14 2.87 -0.72
CA PHE A 39 -11.59 2.80 -0.55
C PHE A 39 -12.04 3.69 0.60
N SER A 40 -12.91 4.66 0.29
CA SER A 40 -13.32 5.73 1.22
C SER A 40 -14.48 5.35 2.15
N TYR A 41 -15.21 4.27 1.84
CA TYR A 41 -16.28 3.82 2.71
C TYR A 41 -15.75 3.08 3.93
N LEU A 42 -16.47 3.21 5.04
CA LEU A 42 -15.99 2.77 6.34
C LEU A 42 -16.31 1.29 6.59
N LYS A 43 -15.29 0.53 7.00
CA LYS A 43 -15.40 -0.89 7.37
C LYS A 43 -14.61 -1.18 8.64
N THR A 44 -15.03 -2.19 9.39
CA THR A 44 -14.17 -2.81 10.41
C THR A 44 -12.95 -3.43 9.74
N TRP A 45 -11.90 -3.69 10.50
CA TRP A 45 -10.69 -4.28 9.92
C TRP A 45 -10.98 -5.61 9.21
N GLN A 46 -11.78 -6.48 9.83
CA GLN A 46 -12.11 -7.79 9.25
C GLN A 46 -12.98 -7.68 7.99
N GLU A 47 -13.94 -6.75 7.98
CA GLU A 47 -14.75 -6.48 6.79
C GLU A 47 -13.91 -5.92 5.65
N ALA A 48 -12.93 -5.04 5.96
CA ALA A 48 -12.01 -4.47 4.99
C ALA A 48 -11.07 -5.54 4.39
N GLU A 49 -10.48 -6.39 5.23
CA GLU A 49 -9.64 -7.52 4.78
C GLU A 49 -10.44 -8.49 3.90
N SER A 50 -11.66 -8.85 4.32
CA SER A 50 -12.55 -9.70 3.52
C SER A 50 -12.90 -9.08 2.18
N PHE A 51 -13.11 -7.76 2.15
CA PHE A 51 -13.37 -7.02 0.92
C PHE A 51 -12.14 -7.00 0.00
N CYS A 52 -10.96 -6.67 0.52
CA CYS A 52 -9.73 -6.68 -0.27
C CYS A 52 -9.45 -8.07 -0.84
N SER A 53 -9.68 -9.12 -0.05
CA SER A 53 -9.41 -10.50 -0.46
C SER A 53 -10.39 -11.05 -1.51
N SER A 54 -11.51 -10.37 -1.75
CA SER A 54 -12.37 -10.64 -2.90
C SER A 54 -11.81 -10.10 -4.23
N SER A 55 -10.89 -9.15 -4.16
CA SER A 55 -10.21 -8.60 -5.34
C SER A 55 -9.07 -9.53 -5.79
N ARG A 56 -8.92 -9.70 -7.09
CA ARG A 56 -7.85 -10.52 -7.68
C ARG A 56 -7.15 -9.74 -8.79
N SER A 57 -5.82 -9.89 -8.85
CA SER A 57 -5.02 -9.37 -9.95
C SER A 57 -3.99 -10.42 -10.35
N SER A 58 -3.93 -10.77 -11.64
CA SER A 58 -2.97 -11.74 -12.19
C SER A 58 -2.88 -13.05 -11.39
N GLY A 59 -4.02 -13.56 -10.89
CA GLY A 59 -4.08 -14.79 -10.09
C GLY A 59 -3.78 -14.62 -8.60
N SER A 60 -3.28 -13.47 -8.17
CA SER A 60 -3.03 -13.19 -6.74
C SER A 60 -4.29 -12.68 -6.05
N ARG A 61 -4.49 -13.14 -4.82
CA ARG A 61 -5.55 -12.65 -3.93
C ARG A 61 -5.14 -11.30 -3.36
N GLY A 62 -6.08 -10.35 -3.26
CA GLY A 62 -5.84 -9.09 -2.61
C GLY A 62 -5.93 -9.19 -1.09
N HIS A 63 -5.33 -8.22 -0.41
CA HIS A 63 -5.33 -8.05 1.03
C HIS A 63 -5.36 -6.57 1.39
N LEU A 64 -5.61 -6.22 2.63
CA LEU A 64 -5.25 -4.91 3.15
C LEU A 64 -3.75 -4.68 2.94
N VAL A 65 -3.37 -3.46 2.62
CA VAL A 65 -1.98 -3.13 2.25
C VAL A 65 -0.97 -3.59 3.29
N SER A 66 0.07 -4.30 2.85
CA SER A 66 1.24 -4.63 3.65
C SER A 66 2.40 -3.69 3.28
N ILE A 67 3.09 -3.14 4.27
CA ILE A 67 4.09 -2.09 4.08
C ILE A 67 5.46 -2.60 4.54
N GLY A 68 6.35 -2.86 3.61
CA GLY A 68 7.68 -3.44 3.85
C GLY A 68 8.84 -2.43 3.80
N SER A 69 8.57 -1.17 3.51
CA SER A 69 9.62 -0.15 3.42
C SER A 69 9.10 1.28 3.61
N GLY A 70 9.99 2.20 3.98
CA GLY A 70 9.66 3.63 4.08
C GLY A 70 9.24 4.25 2.73
N ALA A 71 9.78 3.75 1.62
CA ALA A 71 9.39 4.20 0.29
C ALA A 71 7.94 3.78 -0.04
N GLU A 72 7.58 2.56 0.30
CA GLU A 72 6.21 2.05 0.14
C GLU A 72 5.21 2.78 1.07
N ASN A 73 5.60 3.03 2.32
CA ASN A 73 4.78 3.82 3.24
C ASN A 73 4.50 5.22 2.66
N ARG A 74 5.50 5.92 2.14
CA ARG A 74 5.32 7.22 1.49
C ARG A 74 4.42 7.15 0.26
N PHE A 75 4.55 6.09 -0.56
CA PHE A 75 3.68 5.87 -1.71
C PHE A 75 2.22 5.70 -1.27
N VAL A 76 1.94 4.82 -0.31
CA VAL A 76 0.58 4.55 0.20
C VAL A 76 -0.05 5.81 0.79
N VAL A 77 0.72 6.58 1.56
CA VAL A 77 0.28 7.87 2.11
C VAL A 77 -0.06 8.87 1.00
N THR A 78 0.78 8.96 -0.03
CA THR A 78 0.55 9.85 -1.17
C THR A 78 -0.71 9.43 -1.92
N LEU A 79 -0.88 8.13 -2.17
CA LEU A 79 -2.07 7.58 -2.82
C LEU A 79 -3.34 7.90 -2.02
N TRP A 80 -3.29 7.73 -0.70
CA TRP A 80 -4.38 8.10 0.20
C TRP A 80 -4.74 9.58 0.11
N ARG A 81 -3.74 10.47 0.22
CA ARG A 81 -3.92 11.92 0.18
C ARG A 81 -4.51 12.39 -1.14
N THR A 82 -4.02 11.89 -2.26
CA THR A 82 -4.54 12.26 -3.58
C THR A 82 -5.98 11.79 -3.80
N SER A 83 -6.38 10.69 -3.16
CA SER A 83 -7.74 10.16 -3.24
C SER A 83 -8.75 10.90 -2.36
N HIS A 84 -8.31 11.56 -1.27
CA HIS A 84 -9.17 12.25 -0.29
C HIS A 84 -9.05 13.77 -0.32
N GLY A 85 -8.09 14.31 -1.07
CA GLY A 85 -7.87 15.74 -1.19
C GLY A 85 -7.63 16.42 0.17
N VAL A 86 -8.23 17.60 0.36
CA VAL A 86 -8.05 18.41 1.58
C VAL A 86 -8.59 17.77 2.86
N LEU A 87 -9.40 16.72 2.79
CA LEU A 87 -9.93 16.02 3.95
C LEU A 87 -9.03 14.85 4.42
N ALA A 88 -7.98 14.54 3.68
CA ALA A 88 -7.08 13.42 3.99
C ALA A 88 -6.45 13.53 5.39
N TRP A 89 -6.22 14.74 5.89
CA TRP A 89 -5.61 14.99 7.19
C TRP A 89 -6.51 14.66 8.39
N ARG A 90 -7.84 14.54 8.17
CA ARG A 90 -8.81 14.21 9.24
C ARG A 90 -9.15 12.72 9.32
N ASN A 91 -8.75 11.96 8.31
CA ASN A 91 -9.16 10.57 8.18
C ASN A 91 -7.96 9.63 8.30
N THR A 92 -8.16 8.54 8.99
CA THR A 92 -7.23 7.43 9.09
C THR A 92 -7.70 6.26 8.23
N TYR A 93 -6.83 5.30 7.94
CA TYR A 93 -7.21 4.14 7.15
C TYR A 93 -6.54 2.86 7.67
N TRP A 94 -7.22 1.74 7.51
CA TRP A 94 -6.71 0.43 7.85
C TRP A 94 -5.54 0.03 6.96
N ILE A 95 -4.52 -0.55 7.59
CA ILE A 95 -3.45 -1.32 6.93
C ILE A 95 -3.56 -2.78 7.36
N GLY A 96 -2.90 -3.69 6.64
CA GLY A 96 -3.05 -5.14 6.84
C GLY A 96 -2.36 -5.72 8.07
N LEU A 97 -1.88 -4.90 8.99
CA LEU A 97 -1.16 -5.36 10.17
C LEU A 97 -2.13 -5.63 11.32
N LYS A 98 -2.05 -6.83 11.90
CA LYS A 98 -2.90 -7.28 13.00
C LYS A 98 -2.08 -8.03 14.05
N ARG A 99 -2.45 -7.89 15.33
CA ARG A 99 -1.85 -8.61 16.43
C ARG A 99 -2.30 -10.09 16.40
N SER A 100 -1.33 -10.98 16.58
CA SER A 100 -1.53 -12.43 16.72
C SER A 100 -0.71 -12.91 17.91
N GLY A 101 -1.34 -13.11 19.04
CA GLY A 101 -0.67 -13.33 20.31
C GLY A 101 0.18 -12.12 20.71
N HIS A 102 1.48 -12.34 20.92
CA HIS A 102 2.42 -11.26 21.28
C HIS A 102 3.10 -10.59 20.07
N SER A 103 2.75 -10.98 18.85
CA SER A 103 3.42 -10.51 17.63
C SER A 103 2.44 -9.82 16.69
N TRP A 104 2.95 -8.93 15.85
CA TRP A 104 2.21 -8.33 14.75
C TRP A 104 2.46 -9.12 13.46
N ARG A 105 1.44 -9.31 12.65
CA ARG A 105 1.52 -10.04 11.38
C ARG A 105 0.73 -9.34 10.29
N TRP A 106 1.25 -9.35 9.08
CA TRP A 106 0.52 -8.89 7.91
C TRP A 106 -0.52 -9.92 7.49
N SER A 107 -1.70 -9.46 7.05
CA SER A 107 -2.83 -10.32 6.64
C SER A 107 -2.54 -11.13 5.38
N ASP A 108 -1.61 -10.67 4.54
CA ASP A 108 -1.13 -11.37 3.35
C ASP A 108 -0.16 -12.53 3.67
N GLY A 109 0.18 -12.73 4.95
CA GLY A 109 1.14 -13.73 5.41
C GLY A 109 2.61 -13.37 5.15
N SER A 110 2.89 -12.18 4.61
CA SER A 110 4.26 -11.75 4.31
C SER A 110 5.09 -11.57 5.58
N THR A 111 6.41 -11.79 5.42
CA THR A 111 7.40 -11.58 6.49
C THR A 111 7.96 -10.15 6.49
N ARG A 112 7.24 -9.20 5.89
CA ARG A 112 7.69 -7.79 5.72
C ARG A 112 7.81 -7.02 7.04
N TYR A 113 7.60 -7.65 8.19
CA TYR A 113 7.63 -7.02 9.51
C TYR A 113 9.01 -6.45 9.93
N ARG A 114 10.04 -6.58 9.11
CA ARG A 114 11.33 -5.91 9.33
C ARG A 114 11.25 -4.39 9.29
N TYR A 115 10.29 -3.83 8.56
CA TYR A 115 10.00 -2.41 8.55
C TYR A 115 8.81 -2.13 9.46
N THR A 116 8.97 -1.18 10.37
CA THR A 116 7.92 -0.68 11.23
C THR A 116 7.91 0.85 11.18
N ASN A 117 6.74 1.44 11.35
CA ASN A 117 6.59 2.90 11.31
C ASN A 117 5.59 3.39 12.39
N TRP A 118 5.62 2.75 13.55
CA TRP A 118 4.77 3.11 14.67
C TRP A 118 4.98 4.56 15.09
N GLY A 119 3.91 5.20 15.54
CA GLY A 119 3.93 6.52 16.14
C GLY A 119 4.64 6.54 17.49
N THR A 120 4.87 7.74 18.02
CA THR A 120 5.45 7.89 19.35
C THR A 120 4.50 7.32 20.40
N GLY A 121 4.99 6.35 21.19
CA GLY A 121 4.20 5.64 22.19
C GLY A 121 3.35 4.50 21.67
N GLU A 122 3.36 4.23 20.35
CA GLU A 122 2.63 3.13 19.72
C GLU A 122 3.51 1.89 19.44
N PRO A 123 2.94 0.71 19.41
CA PRO A 123 1.56 0.33 19.72
C PRO A 123 1.33 0.32 21.25
N ASN A 124 0.28 0.98 21.73
CA ASN A 124 0.01 1.16 23.15
C ASN A 124 -1.06 0.22 23.72
N ASN A 125 -1.81 -0.49 22.85
CA ASN A 125 -2.91 -1.37 23.23
C ASN A 125 -3.86 -0.72 24.23
N HIS A 126 -4.33 0.48 23.94
CA HIS A 126 -5.16 1.26 24.84
C HIS A 126 -6.35 0.43 25.36
N ARG A 127 -6.50 0.36 26.68
CA ARG A 127 -7.51 -0.46 27.36
C ARG A 127 -7.47 -1.95 26.99
N ARG A 128 -6.36 -2.46 26.44
CA ARG A 128 -6.19 -3.84 25.99
C ARG A 128 -7.21 -4.28 24.93
N ARG A 129 -7.55 -3.38 24.00
CA ARG A 129 -8.60 -3.58 22.99
C ARG A 129 -8.15 -3.24 21.57
N GLU A 130 -6.86 -3.05 21.33
CA GLU A 130 -6.32 -2.56 20.08
C GLU A 130 -5.39 -3.61 19.45
N ASP A 131 -5.95 -4.40 18.56
CA ASP A 131 -5.25 -5.49 17.89
C ASP A 131 -5.11 -5.28 16.37
N CYS A 132 -5.57 -4.16 15.82
CA CYS A 132 -5.52 -3.85 14.40
C CYS A 132 -4.82 -2.53 14.15
N ALA A 133 -4.00 -2.45 13.09
CA ALA A 133 -3.23 -1.25 12.82
C ALA A 133 -3.87 -0.38 11.74
N ASN A 134 -3.83 0.92 11.98
CA ASN A 134 -4.22 1.95 11.03
C ASN A 134 -3.10 2.97 10.81
N GLN A 135 -3.18 3.69 9.72
CA GLN A 135 -2.34 4.87 9.50
C GLN A 135 -2.84 6.00 10.42
N PHE A 136 -1.93 6.54 11.21
CA PHE A 136 -2.20 7.68 12.10
C PHE A 136 -2.15 9.00 11.32
N ASN A 137 -2.97 9.98 11.75
CA ASN A 137 -3.04 11.26 11.05
C ASN A 137 -3.13 12.44 12.01
N GLU A 138 -2.40 12.40 13.13
CA GLU A 138 -2.27 13.50 14.07
C GLU A 138 -0.92 14.20 13.95
N HIS A 139 -0.86 15.47 14.32
CA HIS A 139 0.23 16.43 14.08
C HIS A 139 1.65 15.83 14.17
N ASP A 140 2.01 15.24 15.32
CA ASP A 140 3.37 14.74 15.56
C ASP A 140 3.60 13.30 15.04
N ASN A 141 2.50 12.61 14.68
CA ASN A 141 2.50 11.22 14.19
C ASN A 141 2.06 11.10 12.74
N TYR A 142 2.18 12.17 11.97
CA TYR A 142 1.79 12.18 10.57
C TYR A 142 2.53 11.10 9.77
N HIS A 143 1.78 10.23 9.11
CA HIS A 143 2.28 9.06 8.37
C HIS A 143 2.81 7.90 9.23
N LYS A 144 2.58 7.92 10.53
CA LYS A 144 2.93 6.84 11.44
C LYS A 144 1.78 5.84 11.60
N TRP A 145 2.07 4.70 12.18
CA TRP A 145 1.07 3.67 12.46
C TRP A 145 0.61 3.76 13.91
N ASN A 146 -0.64 3.39 14.12
CA ASN A 146 -1.27 3.28 15.42
C ASN A 146 -1.98 1.94 15.53
N ASP A 147 -2.04 1.32 16.71
CA ASP A 147 -2.99 0.25 16.96
C ASP A 147 -4.36 0.83 17.34
N ASN A 148 -5.41 0.11 16.98
CA ASN A 148 -6.78 0.53 17.17
C ASN A 148 -7.68 -0.68 17.36
N SER A 149 -8.89 -0.45 17.92
CA SER A 149 -9.89 -1.50 18.01
C SER A 149 -10.30 -2.00 16.62
N CYS A 150 -10.21 -3.30 16.39
CA CYS A 150 -10.58 -3.90 15.11
C CYS A 150 -12.06 -3.67 14.71
N SER A 151 -12.91 -3.27 15.67
CA SER A 151 -14.32 -2.92 15.44
C SER A 151 -14.54 -1.49 14.99
N THR A 152 -13.52 -0.62 15.09
CA THR A 152 -13.58 0.74 14.55
C THR A 152 -13.83 0.67 13.05
N ARG A 153 -14.63 1.59 12.52
CA ARG A 153 -14.95 1.63 11.09
C ARG A 153 -14.12 2.73 10.43
N LEU A 154 -13.16 2.33 9.63
CA LEU A 154 -12.26 3.22 8.89
C LEU A 154 -12.33 2.91 7.40
N SER A 155 -11.91 3.86 6.59
CA SER A 155 -11.53 3.63 5.22
C SER A 155 -10.28 2.73 5.15
N PHE A 156 -9.89 2.27 3.98
CA PHE A 156 -8.83 1.27 3.87
C PHE A 156 -8.12 1.30 2.52
N VAL A 157 -6.93 0.72 2.49
CA VAL A 157 -6.15 0.53 1.27
C VAL A 157 -5.95 -0.95 1.03
N CYS A 158 -6.29 -1.41 -0.18
CA CYS A 158 -6.00 -2.78 -0.63
C CYS A 158 -4.75 -2.84 -1.50
N GLU A 159 -4.06 -3.97 -1.43
CA GLU A 159 -2.94 -4.40 -2.28
C GLU A 159 -3.27 -5.75 -2.94
N THR A 160 -2.78 -5.99 -4.17
CA THR A 160 -2.92 -7.27 -4.90
C THR A 160 -1.72 -7.55 -5.80
#